data_2e72ab6ab71767d228807e66c9e6fee4
#
_entry.id   2e72ab6ab71767d228807e66c9e6fee4
#
_cell.length_a   1.000
_cell.length_b   1.000
_cell.length_c   1.000
_cell.angle_alpha   90.00
_cell.angle_beta   90.00
_cell.angle_gamma   90.00
#
_symmetry.space_group_name_H-M   'P 1'
#
loop_
_entity.id
_entity.type
_entity.pdbx_description
1 polymer ?
#
loop_
_entity_poly.entity_id
_entity_poly.type
_entity_poly.pdbx_seq_one_letter_code
_entity_poly.pdbx_strand_id
1 'polypeptide(L)'
;MLRRSVGRHDLSSVESQSAAVAGALPVLEGLSDPVRQREYAHLLAELARVSETSVLLALERRMTGRPAEVAQAMKRASVHERVEREMLRLLARDAEVYHELAKRLTEDHFQSAHNRKLLGLLVAAEGDVRVVVAGSDDDKASRSASALALEPLDGDPTLEYAEDVWARLQEFALRRKSSELRHRLQKLNPTTDPHYDRLFQELIATDGELRRLKERHGAPV
;
A
#
# COMPACT_ATOMS: atom_id res chain seq x y z
N MET A 1 5.29 20.65 -29.70
CA MET A 1 3.91 20.16 -29.54
C MET A 1 3.43 20.22 -28.08
N LEU A 2 4.17 19.72 -27.10
CA LEU A 2 3.77 19.72 -25.66
C LEU A 2 3.39 21.10 -25.12
N ARG A 3 4.23 22.14 -25.34
CA ARG A 3 3.94 23.52 -24.89
C ARG A 3 2.62 24.08 -25.43
N ARG A 4 2.22 23.67 -26.65
CA ARG A 4 0.97 24.11 -27.26
C ARG A 4 -0.24 23.36 -26.69
N SER A 5 -0.06 22.11 -26.26
CA SER A 5 -1.10 21.30 -25.61
C SER A 5 -1.36 21.82 -24.19
N VAL A 6 -0.31 22.03 -23.40
CA VAL A 6 -0.40 22.51 -22.01
C VAL A 6 -0.86 23.97 -21.95
N GLY A 7 -0.41 24.82 -22.87
CA GLY A 7 -0.74 26.26 -22.89
C GLY A 7 -2.22 26.60 -23.18
N ARG A 8 -3.05 25.61 -23.44
CA ARG A 8 -4.52 25.78 -23.60
C ARG A 8 -5.27 25.66 -22.26
N HIS A 9 -4.58 25.26 -21.19
CA HIS A 9 -5.17 25.03 -19.88
C HIS A 9 -4.68 26.08 -18.89
N ASP A 10 -5.59 26.57 -18.07
CA ASP A 10 -5.23 27.37 -16.89
C ASP A 10 -4.73 26.43 -15.79
N LEU A 11 -3.43 26.52 -15.47
CA LEU A 11 -2.76 25.63 -14.51
C LEU A 11 -2.96 26.06 -13.04
N SER A 12 -3.99 26.84 -12.73
CA SER A 12 -4.28 27.34 -11.39
C SER A 12 -4.96 26.30 -10.49
N SER A 13 -5.62 25.29 -11.08
CA SER A 13 -6.28 24.21 -10.32
C SER A 13 -5.70 22.83 -10.64
N VAL A 14 -5.85 21.89 -9.70
CA VAL A 14 -5.41 20.48 -9.85
C VAL A 14 -6.15 19.81 -11.01
N GLU A 15 -7.43 20.13 -11.20
CA GLU A 15 -8.25 19.61 -12.30
C GLU A 15 -7.70 20.07 -13.66
N SER A 16 -7.35 21.34 -13.78
CA SER A 16 -6.78 21.91 -14.99
C SER A 16 -5.39 21.36 -15.30
N GLN A 17 -4.57 21.15 -14.28
CA GLN A 17 -3.27 20.49 -14.41
C GLN A 17 -3.44 19.05 -14.91
N SER A 18 -4.39 18.31 -14.34
CA SER A 18 -4.72 16.94 -14.78
C SER A 18 -5.21 16.89 -16.22
N ALA A 19 -6.08 17.82 -16.62
CA ALA A 19 -6.58 17.96 -17.99
C ALA A 19 -5.45 18.29 -18.99
N ALA A 20 -4.51 19.17 -18.59
CA ALA A 20 -3.34 19.49 -19.39
C ALA A 20 -2.44 18.28 -19.64
N VAL A 21 -2.18 17.48 -18.59
CA VAL A 21 -1.44 16.22 -18.71
C VAL A 21 -2.18 15.26 -19.65
N ALA A 22 -3.47 15.00 -19.42
CA ALA A 22 -4.27 14.08 -20.23
C ALA A 22 -4.28 14.47 -21.74
N GLY A 23 -4.36 15.77 -22.04
CA GLY A 23 -4.31 16.30 -23.40
C GLY A 23 -2.95 16.17 -24.11
N ALA A 24 -1.85 16.04 -23.33
CA ALA A 24 -0.50 15.91 -23.86
C ALA A 24 0.00 14.45 -23.95
N LEU A 25 -0.62 13.51 -23.23
CA LEU A 25 -0.24 12.08 -23.26
C LEU A 25 -0.15 11.43 -24.65
N PRO A 26 -1.04 11.74 -25.62
CA PRO A 26 -0.93 11.17 -26.98
C PRO A 26 0.40 11.48 -27.67
N VAL A 27 1.04 12.58 -27.31
CA VAL A 27 2.37 12.93 -27.88
C VAL A 27 3.45 12.01 -27.32
N LEU A 28 3.35 11.61 -26.05
CA LEU A 28 4.28 10.69 -25.40
C LEU A 28 4.06 9.23 -25.87
N GLU A 29 2.80 8.84 -26.10
CA GLU A 29 2.45 7.51 -26.65
C GLU A 29 3.06 7.27 -28.04
N GLY A 30 3.16 8.32 -28.85
CA GLY A 30 3.77 8.25 -30.18
C GLY A 30 5.30 8.11 -30.19
N LEU A 31 5.96 8.15 -29.03
CA LEU A 31 7.40 7.98 -28.91
C LEU A 31 7.76 6.50 -28.70
N SER A 32 8.47 5.92 -29.65
CA SER A 32 8.91 4.51 -29.59
C SER A 32 10.15 4.29 -28.70
N ASP A 33 10.90 5.37 -28.40
CA ASP A 33 12.11 5.33 -27.61
C ASP A 33 11.81 5.60 -26.13
N PRO A 34 12.07 4.63 -25.21
CA PRO A 34 11.80 4.78 -23.79
C PRO A 34 12.57 5.92 -23.12
N VAL A 35 13.79 6.23 -23.58
CA VAL A 35 14.59 7.31 -23.02
C VAL A 35 13.98 8.67 -23.38
N ARG A 36 13.64 8.86 -24.64
CA ARG A 36 12.91 10.07 -25.09
C ARG A 36 11.56 10.20 -24.42
N GLN A 37 10.83 9.10 -24.28
CA GLN A 37 9.53 9.09 -23.61
C GLN A 37 9.64 9.62 -22.16
N ARG A 38 10.68 9.20 -21.43
CA ARG A 38 10.94 9.66 -20.06
C ARG A 38 11.35 11.14 -20.01
N GLU A 39 12.22 11.60 -20.90
CA GLU A 39 12.60 13.02 -20.97
C GLU A 39 11.41 13.92 -21.30
N TYR A 40 10.55 13.47 -22.21
CA TYR A 40 9.32 14.22 -22.52
C TYR A 40 8.29 14.18 -21.39
N ALA A 41 8.25 13.08 -20.60
CA ALA A 41 7.43 13.02 -19.40
C ALA A 41 7.92 14.00 -18.34
N HIS A 42 9.24 14.12 -18.15
CA HIS A 42 9.85 15.12 -17.28
C HIS A 42 9.48 16.56 -17.72
N LEU A 43 9.67 16.86 -18.99
CA LEU A 43 9.31 18.19 -19.55
C LEU A 43 7.81 18.49 -19.40
N LEU A 44 6.94 17.49 -19.58
CA LEU A 44 5.48 17.64 -19.38
C LEU A 44 5.15 17.90 -17.92
N ALA A 45 5.83 17.21 -16.99
CA ALA A 45 5.68 17.43 -15.56
C ALA A 45 5.99 18.85 -15.13
N GLU A 46 7.10 19.40 -15.64
CA GLU A 46 7.49 20.80 -15.41
C GLU A 46 6.45 21.79 -15.99
N LEU A 47 6.04 21.59 -17.24
CA LEU A 47 5.08 22.45 -17.91
C LEU A 47 3.70 22.45 -17.25
N ALA A 48 3.23 21.30 -16.79
CA ALA A 48 1.93 21.13 -16.16
C ALA A 48 1.95 21.36 -14.62
N ARG A 49 3.13 21.58 -14.03
CA ARG A 49 3.35 21.76 -12.59
C ARG A 49 2.88 20.57 -11.76
N VAL A 50 3.16 19.37 -12.24
CA VAL A 50 2.85 18.10 -11.57
C VAL A 50 4.13 17.29 -11.36
N SER A 51 4.07 16.21 -10.57
CA SER A 51 5.23 15.32 -10.43
C SER A 51 5.45 14.47 -11.70
N GLU A 52 6.70 14.19 -12.04
CA GLU A 52 7.08 13.28 -13.14
C GLU A 52 6.42 11.90 -12.95
N THR A 53 6.40 11.41 -11.72
CA THR A 53 5.74 10.15 -11.36
C THR A 53 4.26 10.15 -11.75
N SER A 54 3.55 11.26 -11.58
CA SER A 54 2.14 11.39 -11.97
C SER A 54 1.97 11.31 -13.48
N VAL A 55 2.88 11.90 -14.26
CA VAL A 55 2.86 11.85 -15.73
C VAL A 55 3.16 10.44 -16.23
N LEU A 56 4.19 9.78 -15.69
CA LEU A 56 4.56 8.41 -16.05
C LEU A 56 3.44 7.42 -15.74
N LEU A 57 2.79 7.56 -14.57
CA LEU A 57 1.62 6.78 -14.19
C LEU A 57 0.43 6.99 -15.15
N ALA A 58 0.18 8.24 -15.55
CA ALA A 58 -0.90 8.56 -16.48
C ALA A 58 -0.61 7.97 -17.87
N LEU A 59 0.65 7.98 -18.31
CA LEU A 59 1.09 7.38 -19.56
C LEU A 59 0.95 5.86 -19.54
N GLU A 60 1.43 5.20 -18.50
CA GLU A 60 1.32 3.74 -18.33
C GLU A 60 -0.15 3.28 -18.31
N ARG A 61 -1.02 4.01 -17.59
CA ARG A 61 -2.46 3.78 -17.57
C ARG A 61 -3.07 3.78 -18.97
N ARG A 62 -2.63 4.70 -19.79
CA ARG A 62 -3.16 4.87 -21.14
C ARG A 62 -2.64 3.81 -22.10
N MET A 63 -1.35 3.46 -22.02
CA MET A 63 -0.72 2.43 -22.84
C MET A 63 -1.23 1.03 -22.54
N THR A 64 -1.56 0.72 -21.28
CA THR A 64 -2.03 -0.61 -20.87
C THR A 64 -3.54 -0.83 -21.09
N GLY A 65 -4.30 0.20 -21.43
CA GLY A 65 -5.76 0.10 -21.67
C GLY A 65 -6.58 -0.28 -20.41
N ARG A 66 -5.96 -0.26 -19.20
CA ARG A 66 -6.61 -0.60 -17.91
C ARG A 66 -6.58 0.58 -16.93
N PRO A 67 -7.29 1.69 -17.22
CA PRO A 67 -7.14 2.92 -16.42
C PRO A 67 -7.69 2.83 -15.00
N ALA A 68 -8.82 2.17 -14.81
CA ALA A 68 -9.54 2.18 -13.54
C ALA A 68 -8.99 1.16 -12.52
N GLU A 69 -8.67 -0.05 -12.97
CA GLU A 69 -8.23 -1.15 -12.07
C GLU A 69 -6.84 -0.91 -11.50
N VAL A 70 -5.88 -0.44 -12.31
CA VAL A 70 -4.50 -0.17 -11.86
C VAL A 70 -4.48 1.01 -10.88
N ALA A 71 -5.21 2.10 -11.19
CA ALA A 71 -5.33 3.24 -10.27
C ALA A 71 -5.99 2.84 -8.93
N GLN A 72 -7.00 1.99 -8.99
CA GLN A 72 -7.68 1.50 -7.81
C GLN A 72 -6.81 0.51 -7.01
N ALA A 73 -6.04 -0.35 -7.69
CA ALA A 73 -5.07 -1.23 -7.05
C ALA A 73 -3.95 -0.44 -6.35
N MET A 74 -3.41 0.61 -6.99
CA MET A 74 -2.40 1.48 -6.39
C MET A 74 -2.95 2.29 -5.21
N LYS A 75 -4.20 2.78 -5.31
CA LYS A 75 -4.87 3.47 -4.21
C LYS A 75 -5.10 2.51 -3.03
N ARG A 76 -5.48 1.26 -3.30
CA ARG A 76 -5.61 0.22 -2.27
C ARG A 76 -4.26 -0.12 -1.63
N ALA A 77 -3.21 -0.31 -2.42
CA ALA A 77 -1.86 -0.56 -1.91
C ALA A 77 -1.37 0.57 -0.99
N SER A 78 -1.63 1.84 -1.35
CA SER A 78 -1.30 2.98 -0.50
C SER A 78 -2.11 3.04 0.80
N VAL A 79 -3.37 2.58 0.79
CA VAL A 79 -4.21 2.48 2.01
C VAL A 79 -3.69 1.38 2.92
N HIS A 80 -3.36 0.20 2.38
CA HIS A 80 -2.77 -0.90 3.16
C HIS A 80 -1.46 -0.46 3.82
N GLU A 81 -0.56 0.14 3.06
CA GLU A 81 0.72 0.61 3.57
C GLU A 81 0.57 1.67 4.68
N ARG A 82 -0.44 2.55 4.57
CA ARG A 82 -0.76 3.52 5.62
C ARG A 82 -1.19 2.83 6.92
N VAL A 83 -2.07 1.83 6.84
CA VAL A 83 -2.53 1.09 8.03
C VAL A 83 -1.39 0.28 8.65
N GLU A 84 -0.54 -0.34 7.83
CA GLU A 84 0.66 -1.02 8.31
C GLU A 84 1.59 -0.05 9.05
N ARG A 85 1.82 1.13 8.47
CA ARG A 85 2.69 2.15 9.07
C ARG A 85 2.11 2.72 10.35
N GLU A 86 0.78 2.91 10.41
CA GLU A 86 0.09 3.35 11.62
C GLU A 86 0.25 2.33 12.76
N MET A 87 0.09 1.04 12.48
CA MET A 87 0.36 -0.01 13.47
C MET A 87 1.80 0.03 13.98
N LEU A 88 2.79 0.20 13.10
CA LEU A 88 4.19 0.31 13.50
C LEU A 88 4.46 1.54 14.37
N ARG A 89 3.80 2.67 14.10
CA ARG A 89 3.90 3.89 14.93
C ARG A 89 3.32 3.65 16.31
N LEU A 90 2.18 2.98 16.42
CA LEU A 90 1.56 2.63 17.69
C LEU A 90 2.47 1.74 18.53
N LEU A 91 3.02 0.67 17.92
CA LEU A 91 3.98 -0.22 18.60
C LEU A 91 5.26 0.49 19.06
N ALA A 92 5.71 1.48 18.31
CA ALA A 92 6.95 2.22 18.59
C ALA A 92 6.79 3.29 19.69
N ARG A 93 5.56 3.66 20.03
CA ARG A 93 5.27 4.80 20.92
C ARG A 93 4.63 4.43 22.22
N ASP A 94 3.88 3.35 22.25
CA ASP A 94 3.10 2.93 23.40
C ASP A 94 3.50 1.52 23.83
N ALA A 95 4.04 1.41 25.03
CA ALA A 95 4.51 0.16 25.60
C ALA A 95 3.35 -0.81 25.90
N GLU A 96 2.18 -0.31 26.28
CA GLU A 96 0.99 -1.15 26.55
C GLU A 96 0.49 -1.74 25.24
N VAL A 97 0.35 -0.93 24.19
CA VAL A 97 -0.01 -1.38 22.84
C VAL A 97 0.99 -2.42 22.33
N TYR A 98 2.29 -2.17 22.54
CA TYR A 98 3.32 -3.12 22.15
C TYR A 98 3.14 -4.47 22.86
N HIS A 99 3.00 -4.47 24.19
CA HIS A 99 2.86 -5.71 24.97
C HIS A 99 1.63 -6.53 24.59
N GLU A 100 0.52 -5.85 24.29
CA GLU A 100 -0.74 -6.51 23.93
C GLU A 100 -0.76 -7.01 22.49
N LEU A 101 -0.23 -6.25 21.54
CA LEU A 101 -0.39 -6.51 20.11
C LEU A 101 0.83 -7.15 19.43
N ALA A 102 2.06 -6.91 19.90
CA ALA A 102 3.25 -7.41 19.20
C ALA A 102 3.27 -8.95 19.07
N LYS A 103 2.76 -9.69 20.06
CA LYS A 103 2.67 -11.14 20.03
C LYS A 103 1.63 -11.69 19.04
N ARG A 104 0.67 -10.87 18.66
CA ARG A 104 -0.41 -11.22 17.72
C ARG A 104 -0.05 -10.88 16.28
N LEU A 105 0.97 -10.01 16.09
CA LEU A 105 1.44 -9.58 14.78
C LEU A 105 2.43 -10.58 14.20
N THR A 106 2.25 -10.88 12.91
CA THR A 106 3.18 -11.68 12.11
C THR A 106 3.51 -10.93 10.82
N GLU A 107 4.57 -11.34 10.14
CA GLU A 107 4.94 -10.77 8.84
C GLU A 107 3.83 -10.90 7.79
N ASP A 108 2.99 -11.93 7.89
CA ASP A 108 1.88 -12.18 6.97
C ASP A 108 0.79 -11.10 7.02
N HIS A 109 0.72 -10.33 8.10
CA HIS A 109 -0.19 -9.19 8.20
C HIS A 109 0.25 -8.01 7.33
N PHE A 110 1.54 -7.93 6.98
CA PHE A 110 2.14 -6.83 6.23
C PHE A 110 2.38 -7.20 4.76
N GLN A 111 1.96 -6.34 3.86
CA GLN A 111 2.23 -6.49 2.43
C GLN A 111 3.56 -5.86 2.03
N SER A 112 3.90 -4.71 2.63
CA SER A 112 5.14 -3.99 2.36
C SER A 112 6.33 -4.73 2.95
N ALA A 113 7.29 -5.13 2.11
CA ALA A 113 8.55 -5.76 2.55
C ALA A 113 9.34 -4.83 3.49
N HIS A 114 9.26 -3.51 3.28
CA HIS A 114 9.88 -2.52 4.15
C HIS A 114 9.24 -2.51 5.55
N ASN A 115 7.92 -2.52 5.62
CA ASN A 115 7.19 -2.54 6.90
C ASN A 115 7.37 -3.86 7.63
N ARG A 116 7.45 -5.00 6.92
CA ARG A 116 7.82 -6.30 7.53
C ARG A 116 9.19 -6.25 8.20
N LYS A 117 10.18 -5.68 7.51
CA LYS A 117 11.51 -5.50 8.09
C LYS A 117 11.49 -4.62 9.35
N LEU A 118 10.73 -3.52 9.31
CA LEU A 118 10.57 -2.64 10.47
C LEU A 118 9.87 -3.34 11.64
N LEU A 119 8.85 -4.14 11.38
CA LEU A 119 8.21 -4.97 12.40
C LEU A 119 9.22 -5.90 13.08
N GLY A 120 10.02 -6.64 12.29
CA GLY A 120 11.04 -7.55 12.82
C GLY A 120 12.07 -6.81 13.70
N LEU A 121 12.51 -5.62 13.29
CA LEU A 121 13.42 -4.79 14.09
C LEU A 121 12.79 -4.28 15.38
N LEU A 122 11.53 -3.84 15.35
CA LEU A 122 10.80 -3.39 16.54
C LEU A 122 10.57 -4.55 17.52
N VAL A 123 10.23 -5.74 17.02
CA VAL A 123 10.04 -6.93 17.85
C VAL A 123 11.37 -7.34 18.51
N ALA A 124 12.48 -7.34 17.76
CA ALA A 124 13.81 -7.64 18.30
C ALA A 124 14.30 -6.63 19.34
N ALA A 125 13.82 -5.39 19.27
CA ALA A 125 14.16 -4.29 20.18
C ALA A 125 13.08 -4.07 21.26
N GLU A 126 12.14 -4.99 21.44
CA GLU A 126 11.03 -4.89 22.41
C GLU A 126 10.25 -3.56 22.33
N GLY A 127 10.09 -3.03 21.11
CA GLY A 127 9.40 -1.77 20.83
C GLY A 127 10.27 -0.51 20.99
N ASP A 128 11.49 -0.62 21.52
CA ASP A 128 12.36 0.57 21.70
C ASP A 128 13.04 0.98 20.37
N VAL A 129 12.51 2.04 19.78
CA VAL A 129 13.06 2.62 18.54
C VAL A 129 14.52 3.04 18.67
N ARG A 130 14.96 3.47 19.86
CA ARG A 130 16.36 3.89 20.10
C ARG A 130 17.31 2.72 19.93
N VAL A 131 16.90 1.54 20.38
CA VAL A 131 17.65 0.28 20.19
C VAL A 131 17.72 -0.08 18.71
N VAL A 132 16.61 0.05 17.97
CA VAL A 132 16.59 -0.16 16.50
C VAL A 132 17.57 0.77 15.80
N VAL A 133 17.55 2.06 16.15
CA VAL A 133 18.41 3.08 15.52
C VAL A 133 19.90 2.83 15.82
N ALA A 134 20.22 2.47 17.07
CA ALA A 134 21.60 2.22 17.49
C ALA A 134 22.16 0.90 16.94
N GLY A 135 21.32 -0.11 16.72
CA GLY A 135 21.76 -1.46 16.31
C GLY A 135 21.64 -1.75 14.81
N SER A 136 21.15 -0.81 14.01
CA SER A 136 20.93 -1.04 12.58
C SER A 136 22.09 -0.51 11.74
N ASP A 137 22.77 -1.39 11.00
CA ASP A 137 23.75 -1.03 9.96
C ASP A 137 23.08 -0.47 8.68
N ASP A 138 21.76 -0.53 8.60
CA ASP A 138 20.96 -0.04 7.46
C ASP A 138 20.44 1.37 7.75
N ASP A 139 21.11 2.38 7.19
CA ASP A 139 20.71 3.79 7.27
C ASP A 139 19.24 4.06 6.92
N LYS A 140 18.69 3.27 5.99
CA LYS A 140 17.27 3.42 5.59
C LYS A 140 16.34 2.89 6.66
N ALA A 141 16.64 1.75 7.25
CA ALA A 141 15.86 1.17 8.34
C ALA A 141 15.92 2.08 9.59
N SER A 142 17.10 2.56 9.94
CA SER A 142 17.36 3.49 11.05
C SER A 142 16.56 4.79 10.91
N ARG A 143 16.61 5.42 9.73
CA ARG A 143 15.81 6.63 9.43
C ARG A 143 14.31 6.35 9.49
N SER A 144 13.87 5.21 8.96
CA SER A 144 12.45 4.85 8.98
C SER A 144 11.95 4.57 10.39
N ALA A 145 12.75 3.90 11.24
CA ALA A 145 12.43 3.69 12.64
C ALA A 145 12.34 5.01 13.41
N SER A 146 13.30 5.92 13.20
CA SER A 146 13.26 7.28 13.78
C SER A 146 12.00 8.04 13.35
N ALA A 147 11.61 7.91 12.09
CA ALA A 147 10.40 8.57 11.58
C ALA A 147 9.12 8.04 12.26
N LEU A 148 9.04 6.72 12.57
CA LEU A 148 7.89 6.16 13.29
C LEU A 148 7.65 6.82 14.65
N ALA A 149 8.74 7.17 15.35
CA ALA A 149 8.65 7.82 16.65
C ALA A 149 8.22 9.31 16.58
N LEU A 150 8.47 9.97 15.45
CA LEU A 150 8.27 11.42 15.27
C LEU A 150 7.03 11.77 14.45
N GLU A 151 6.60 10.90 13.55
CA GLU A 151 5.44 11.15 12.70
C GLU A 151 4.14 11.20 13.53
N PRO A 152 3.19 12.09 13.20
CA PRO A 152 1.91 12.14 13.89
C PRO A 152 1.13 10.83 13.70
N LEU A 153 0.37 10.43 14.70
CA LEU A 153 -0.62 9.36 14.60
C LEU A 153 -1.89 9.92 13.92
N ASP A 154 -2.63 9.02 13.24
CA ASP A 154 -3.92 9.38 12.64
C ASP A 154 -5.05 9.48 13.70
N GLY A 155 -4.82 8.94 14.93
CA GLY A 155 -5.74 8.98 16.08
C GLY A 155 -4.99 9.05 17.42
N ASP A 156 -5.73 9.10 18.51
CA ASP A 156 -5.16 9.04 19.85
C ASP A 156 -4.52 7.67 20.10
N PRO A 157 -3.32 7.58 20.71
CA PRO A 157 -2.62 6.34 20.95
C PRO A 157 -3.23 5.56 22.13
N THR A 158 -4.47 5.14 21.97
CA THR A 158 -5.17 4.29 22.94
C THR A 158 -5.15 2.84 22.49
N LEU A 159 -5.27 1.91 23.44
CA LEU A 159 -5.36 0.49 23.13
C LEU A 159 -6.60 0.19 22.24
N GLU A 160 -7.71 0.89 22.47
CA GLU A 160 -8.94 0.76 21.65
C GLU A 160 -8.66 1.15 20.19
N TYR A 161 -8.01 2.29 19.95
CA TYR A 161 -7.63 2.71 18.61
C TYR A 161 -6.64 1.72 17.97
N ALA A 162 -5.69 1.20 18.75
CA ALA A 162 -4.75 0.21 18.25
C ALA A 162 -5.43 -1.13 17.88
N GLU A 163 -6.45 -1.56 18.63
CA GLU A 163 -7.28 -2.72 18.27
C GLU A 163 -8.08 -2.47 16.97
N ASP A 164 -8.58 -1.27 16.73
CA ASP A 164 -9.24 -0.92 15.47
C ASP A 164 -8.27 -0.97 14.28
N VAL A 165 -7.06 -0.42 14.44
CA VAL A 165 -6.01 -0.51 13.42
C VAL A 165 -5.61 -1.97 13.18
N TRP A 166 -5.50 -2.76 14.25
CA TRP A 166 -5.24 -4.20 14.18
C TRP A 166 -6.34 -4.96 13.43
N ALA A 167 -7.59 -4.68 13.70
CA ALA A 167 -8.72 -5.32 13.01
C ALA A 167 -8.68 -5.04 11.49
N ARG A 168 -8.36 -3.81 11.09
CA ARG A 168 -8.18 -3.45 9.67
C ARG A 168 -7.00 -4.20 9.04
N LEU A 169 -5.89 -4.32 9.76
CA LEU A 169 -4.71 -5.03 9.28
C LEU A 169 -5.01 -6.53 9.06
N GLN A 170 -5.70 -7.16 10.03
CA GLN A 170 -6.19 -8.53 9.89
C GLN A 170 -7.15 -8.69 8.71
N GLU A 171 -8.09 -7.76 8.53
CA GLU A 171 -9.03 -7.81 7.40
C GLU A 171 -8.28 -7.81 6.06
N PHE A 172 -7.26 -6.97 5.91
CA PHE A 172 -6.46 -6.92 4.70
C PHE A 172 -5.66 -8.22 4.46
N ALA A 173 -5.07 -8.78 5.51
CA ALA A 173 -4.35 -10.05 5.42
C ALA A 173 -5.28 -11.21 5.02
N LEU A 174 -6.45 -11.33 5.67
CA LEU A 174 -7.44 -12.36 5.35
C LEU A 174 -8.01 -12.21 3.93
N ARG A 175 -8.29 -11.00 3.47
CA ARG A 175 -8.73 -10.75 2.08
C ARG A 175 -7.67 -11.16 1.07
N ARG A 176 -6.39 -10.84 1.34
CA ARG A 176 -5.27 -11.25 0.48
C ARG A 176 -5.17 -12.77 0.42
N LYS A 177 -5.16 -13.43 1.58
CA LYS A 177 -5.10 -14.89 1.68
C LYS A 177 -6.27 -15.56 0.94
N SER A 178 -7.49 -15.08 1.12
CA SER A 178 -8.68 -15.57 0.40
C SER A 178 -8.53 -15.42 -1.12
N SER A 179 -8.02 -14.28 -1.58
CA SER A 179 -7.78 -14.05 -3.02
C SER A 179 -6.71 -14.98 -3.59
N GLU A 180 -5.62 -15.21 -2.86
CA GLU A 180 -4.55 -16.13 -3.26
C GLU A 180 -5.05 -17.58 -3.32
N LEU A 181 -5.83 -18.02 -2.31
CA LEU A 181 -6.43 -19.36 -2.30
C LEU A 181 -7.38 -19.56 -3.47
N ARG A 182 -8.24 -18.59 -3.78
CA ARG A 182 -9.13 -18.64 -4.95
C ARG A 182 -8.35 -18.75 -6.25
N HIS A 183 -7.28 -17.94 -6.40
CA HIS A 183 -6.44 -17.99 -7.59
C HIS A 183 -5.72 -19.34 -7.75
N ARG A 184 -5.27 -19.94 -6.63
CA ARG A 184 -4.68 -21.29 -6.64
C ARG A 184 -5.69 -22.35 -7.01
N LEU A 185 -6.88 -22.32 -6.42
CA LEU A 185 -7.97 -23.27 -6.72
C LEU A 185 -8.43 -23.21 -8.18
N GLN A 186 -8.46 -22.03 -8.81
CA GLN A 186 -8.80 -21.88 -10.24
C GLN A 186 -7.83 -22.61 -11.17
N LYS A 187 -6.62 -22.92 -10.71
CA LYS A 187 -5.60 -23.62 -11.51
C LYS A 187 -5.62 -25.14 -11.31
N LEU A 188 -6.39 -25.63 -10.35
CA LEU A 188 -6.46 -27.05 -9.99
C LEU A 188 -7.72 -27.69 -10.57
N ASN A 189 -7.63 -28.99 -10.85
CA ASN A 189 -8.79 -29.78 -11.24
C ASN A 189 -9.46 -30.32 -9.96
N PRO A 190 -10.76 -30.00 -9.71
CA PRO A 190 -11.45 -30.40 -8.47
C PRO A 190 -11.52 -31.93 -8.27
N THR A 191 -11.47 -32.72 -9.36
CA THR A 191 -11.68 -34.16 -9.30
C THR A 191 -10.38 -34.96 -9.21
N THR A 192 -9.27 -34.41 -9.70
CA THR A 192 -8.02 -35.17 -9.87
C THR A 192 -6.86 -34.64 -9.04
N ASP A 193 -6.93 -33.40 -8.57
CA ASP A 193 -5.82 -32.81 -7.83
C ASP A 193 -5.96 -33.11 -6.30
N PRO A 194 -4.99 -33.81 -5.69
CA PRO A 194 -5.07 -34.20 -4.27
C PRO A 194 -4.98 -33.00 -3.31
N HIS A 195 -4.60 -31.82 -3.79
CA HIS A 195 -4.49 -30.61 -2.96
C HIS A 195 -5.77 -29.76 -2.96
N TYR A 196 -6.71 -30.02 -3.88
CA TYR A 196 -7.90 -29.20 -4.05
C TYR A 196 -8.74 -29.11 -2.78
N ASP A 197 -9.09 -30.24 -2.17
CA ASP A 197 -9.95 -30.27 -0.99
C ASP A 197 -9.32 -29.53 0.19
N ARG A 198 -8.02 -29.69 0.42
CA ARG A 198 -7.32 -28.99 1.49
C ARG A 198 -7.36 -27.47 1.29
N LEU A 199 -7.05 -26.98 0.08
CA LEU A 199 -7.08 -25.55 -0.22
C LEU A 199 -8.49 -24.98 -0.17
N PHE A 200 -9.49 -25.77 -0.55
CA PHE A 200 -10.89 -25.38 -0.47
C PHE A 200 -11.36 -25.24 1.00
N GLN A 201 -10.99 -26.18 1.87
CA GLN A 201 -11.26 -26.08 3.30
C GLN A 201 -10.55 -24.87 3.93
N GLU A 202 -9.30 -24.61 3.53
CA GLU A 202 -8.57 -23.43 3.97
C GLU A 202 -9.25 -22.12 3.53
N LEU A 203 -9.80 -22.07 2.31
CA LEU A 203 -10.57 -20.92 1.83
C LEU A 203 -11.84 -20.71 2.65
N ILE A 204 -12.61 -21.78 2.92
CA ILE A 204 -13.81 -21.70 3.76
C ILE A 204 -13.48 -21.17 5.16
N ALA A 205 -12.41 -21.69 5.78
CA ALA A 205 -11.95 -21.24 7.09
C ALA A 205 -11.58 -19.74 7.07
N THR A 206 -10.79 -19.32 6.07
CA THR A 206 -10.36 -17.93 5.90
C THR A 206 -11.54 -16.98 5.68
N ASP A 207 -12.51 -17.35 4.83
CA ASP A 207 -13.71 -16.55 4.58
C ASP A 207 -14.61 -16.50 5.83
N GLY A 208 -14.65 -17.58 6.63
CA GLY A 208 -15.35 -17.62 7.90
C GLY A 208 -14.72 -16.70 8.96
N GLU A 209 -13.39 -16.64 9.04
CA GLU A 209 -12.66 -15.72 9.92
C GLU A 209 -12.90 -14.27 9.50
N LEU A 210 -12.85 -13.98 8.21
CA LEU A 210 -13.12 -12.64 7.67
C LEU A 210 -14.54 -12.17 8.02
N ARG A 211 -15.53 -13.06 7.95
CA ARG A 211 -16.92 -12.74 8.32
C ARG A 211 -17.03 -12.41 9.82
N ARG A 212 -16.47 -13.27 10.68
CA ARG A 212 -16.45 -13.05 12.14
C ARG A 212 -15.74 -11.76 12.54
N LEU A 213 -14.66 -11.42 11.86
CA LEU A 213 -13.94 -10.16 12.09
C LEU A 213 -14.83 -8.96 11.77
N LYS A 214 -15.55 -8.99 10.65
CA LYS A 214 -16.47 -7.93 10.24
C LYS A 214 -17.67 -7.80 11.19
N GLU A 215 -18.20 -8.91 11.68
CA GLU A 215 -19.31 -8.89 12.65
C GLU A 215 -18.89 -8.24 13.97
N ARG A 216 -17.64 -8.43 14.40
CA ARG A 216 -17.12 -7.82 15.63
C ARG A 216 -16.76 -6.34 15.51
N HIS A 217 -16.23 -5.92 14.36
CA HIS A 217 -15.71 -4.55 14.16
C HIS A 217 -16.49 -3.75 13.10
N GLY A 218 -17.47 -4.33 12.43
CA GLY A 218 -18.19 -3.76 11.28
C GLY A 218 -19.62 -3.37 11.56
N ALA A 219 -20.09 -3.41 12.82
CA ALA A 219 -21.39 -2.83 13.16
C ALA A 219 -21.24 -1.30 13.21
N PRO A 220 -21.87 -0.53 12.30
CA PRO A 220 -21.95 0.91 12.47
C PRO A 220 -22.78 1.18 13.74
N VAL A 221 -22.20 1.97 14.65
CA VAL A 221 -22.97 2.65 15.70
C VAL A 221 -23.85 3.70 15.05
#